data_c54562e6b82f525dc4185ed947ab922c
#
_entry.id   c54562e6b82f525dc4185ed947ab922c
#
_cell.length_a   1.000
_cell.length_b   1.000
_cell.length_c   1.000
_cell.angle_alpha   90.00
_cell.angle_beta   90.00
_cell.angle_gamma   90.00
#
_symmetry.space_group_name_H-M   'P 1'
#
loop_
_entity.id
_entity.type
_entity.pdbx_description
1 polymer ?
#
loop_
_entity_poly.entity_id
_entity_poly.type
_entity_poly.pdbx_seq_one_letter_code
_entity_poly.pdbx_strand_id
1 'polypeptide(L)'
;MNRLKTIFLSLIFVLSYSTLSNSQNIPNSFADLAEKLMPSVVNISTTQTVVTRSNPFPNFQFPPGSPFGDMFKEFGTPQERQSSALGSGFIIDKNGIVVTNNHVIDGAEDIVVQVNGEKKFNAKVIGADPLSDIAVLKIDSNEKFLPAKFGDSDKARIGDW
;
A
#
# COMPACT_ATOMS: atom_id res chain seq x y z
N MET A 1 26.30 -68.06 -6.54
CA MET A 1 26.01 -67.13 -7.67
C MET A 1 24.69 -66.33 -7.50
N ASN A 2 23.67 -66.90 -6.81
CA ASN A 2 22.38 -66.20 -6.67
C ASN A 2 22.35 -65.08 -5.62
N ARG A 3 23.08 -65.20 -4.52
CA ARG A 3 23.09 -64.14 -3.44
C ARG A 3 23.71 -62.82 -3.93
N LEU A 4 24.74 -62.90 -4.77
CA LEU A 4 25.39 -61.69 -5.32
C LEU A 4 24.45 -60.93 -6.29
N LYS A 5 23.68 -61.67 -7.10
CA LYS A 5 22.65 -61.08 -8.00
C LYS A 5 21.53 -60.46 -7.24
N THR A 6 21.09 -61.06 -6.12
CA THR A 6 20.02 -60.49 -5.27
C THR A 6 20.50 -59.20 -4.59
N ILE A 7 21.74 -59.15 -4.10
CA ILE A 7 22.33 -57.94 -3.51
C ILE A 7 22.43 -56.82 -4.54
N PHE A 8 22.85 -57.14 -5.76
CA PHE A 8 23.00 -56.16 -6.85
C PHE A 8 21.60 -55.62 -7.28
N LEU A 9 20.62 -56.48 -7.36
CA LEU A 9 19.26 -56.10 -7.73
C LEU A 9 18.59 -55.20 -6.65
N SER A 10 18.81 -55.51 -5.35
CA SER A 10 18.32 -54.69 -4.24
C SER A 10 19.01 -53.36 -4.17
N LEU A 11 20.29 -53.23 -4.50
CA LEU A 11 21.06 -52.00 -4.57
C LEU A 11 20.52 -51.06 -5.67
N ILE A 12 20.24 -51.65 -6.87
CA ILE A 12 19.65 -50.90 -7.99
C ILE A 12 18.24 -50.39 -7.60
N PHE A 13 17.43 -51.19 -6.88
CA PHE A 13 16.10 -50.78 -6.44
C PHE A 13 16.15 -49.63 -5.42
N VAL A 14 17.11 -49.65 -4.50
CA VAL A 14 17.30 -48.56 -3.51
C VAL A 14 17.81 -47.28 -4.19
N LEU A 15 18.73 -47.39 -5.18
CA LEU A 15 19.17 -46.20 -5.94
C LEU A 15 18.04 -45.59 -6.79
N SER A 16 17.08 -46.37 -7.27
CA SER A 16 15.99 -45.90 -8.11
C SER A 16 14.95 -45.09 -7.32
N TYR A 17 14.85 -45.26 -6.00
CA TYR A 17 13.94 -44.48 -5.15
C TYR A 17 14.46 -43.09 -4.77
N SER A 18 15.75 -42.80 -5.01
CA SER A 18 16.37 -41.53 -4.60
C SER A 18 16.07 -40.34 -5.53
N THR A 19 15.35 -40.51 -6.63
CA THR A 19 15.19 -39.47 -7.66
C THR A 19 13.80 -38.79 -7.69
N LEU A 20 12.93 -39.07 -6.74
CA LEU A 20 11.59 -38.50 -6.70
C LEU A 20 11.38 -37.42 -5.60
N SER A 21 12.46 -36.78 -5.18
CA SER A 21 12.32 -35.54 -4.40
C SER A 21 12.09 -34.39 -5.35
N ASN A 22 10.87 -34.19 -5.81
CA ASN A 22 10.42 -32.91 -6.35
C ASN A 22 10.42 -31.90 -5.20
N SER A 23 11.59 -31.40 -4.86
CA SER A 23 11.72 -30.19 -4.07
C SER A 23 11.06 -29.08 -4.91
N GLN A 24 9.89 -28.62 -4.51
CA GLN A 24 9.34 -27.38 -5.03
C GLN A 24 10.44 -26.33 -4.83
N ASN A 25 10.84 -25.69 -5.91
CA ASN A 25 11.84 -24.62 -5.86
C ASN A 25 11.24 -23.44 -5.07
N ILE A 26 11.39 -23.49 -3.76
CA ILE A 26 11.17 -22.32 -2.91
C ILE A 26 12.20 -21.29 -3.39
N PRO A 27 11.78 -20.07 -3.80
CA PRO A 27 12.74 -19.07 -4.20
C PRO A 27 13.64 -18.74 -3.01
N ASN A 28 14.96 -18.82 -3.23
CA ASN A 28 15.96 -18.51 -2.20
C ASN A 28 15.89 -17.04 -1.75
N SER A 29 15.29 -16.16 -2.55
CA SER A 29 15.13 -14.75 -2.29
C SER A 29 14.02 -14.17 -3.15
N PHE A 30 13.34 -13.14 -2.63
CA PHE A 30 12.39 -12.30 -3.39
C PHE A 30 13.04 -11.03 -3.94
N ALA A 31 14.38 -10.88 -3.80
CA ALA A 31 15.08 -9.65 -4.18
C ALA A 31 14.88 -9.30 -5.66
N ASP A 32 15.05 -10.26 -6.55
CA ASP A 32 14.90 -10.05 -8.01
C ASP A 32 13.46 -9.66 -8.37
N LEU A 33 12.47 -10.25 -7.68
CA LEU A 33 11.07 -9.90 -7.87
C LEU A 33 10.77 -8.49 -7.35
N ALA A 34 11.29 -8.15 -6.18
CA ALA A 34 11.15 -6.82 -5.59
C ALA A 34 11.79 -5.76 -6.50
N GLU A 35 13.02 -5.95 -6.96
CA GLU A 35 13.71 -5.04 -7.88
C GLU A 35 12.90 -4.81 -9.16
N LYS A 36 12.30 -5.86 -9.71
CA LYS A 36 11.47 -5.78 -10.92
C LYS A 36 10.16 -5.02 -10.69
N LEU A 37 9.55 -5.13 -9.50
CA LEU A 37 8.24 -4.54 -9.19
C LEU A 37 8.34 -3.14 -8.58
N MET A 38 9.43 -2.81 -7.87
CA MET A 38 9.62 -1.51 -7.23
C MET A 38 9.32 -0.30 -8.13
N PRO A 39 9.68 -0.28 -9.43
CA PRO A 39 9.35 0.85 -10.29
C PRO A 39 7.86 1.10 -10.50
N SER A 40 7.02 0.09 -10.23
CA SER A 40 5.56 0.20 -10.33
C SER A 40 4.89 0.55 -9.00
N VAL A 41 5.61 0.46 -7.88
CA VAL A 41 5.10 0.78 -6.55
C VAL A 41 5.36 2.24 -6.23
N VAL A 42 4.38 2.90 -5.64
CA VAL A 42 4.45 4.32 -5.28
C VAL A 42 4.09 4.56 -3.83
N ASN A 43 4.71 5.58 -3.25
CA ASN A 43 4.28 6.16 -1.99
C ASN A 43 3.32 7.32 -2.26
N ILE A 44 2.26 7.41 -1.48
CA ILE A 44 1.24 8.43 -1.59
C ILE A 44 1.25 9.25 -0.31
N SER A 45 1.39 10.56 -0.45
CA SER A 45 1.27 11.52 0.65
C SER A 45 0.08 12.43 0.38
N THR A 46 -0.79 12.55 1.37
CA THR A 46 -1.95 13.44 1.30
C THR A 46 -1.89 14.49 2.38
N THR A 47 -2.44 15.67 2.10
CA THR A 47 -2.63 16.74 3.06
C THR A 47 -4.10 17.10 3.13
N GLN A 48 -4.57 17.39 4.35
CA GLN A 48 -5.90 17.93 4.59
C GLN A 48 -5.84 18.97 5.71
N THR A 49 -6.67 19.98 5.63
CA THR A 49 -6.83 20.97 6.69
C THR A 49 -7.89 20.51 7.68
N VAL A 50 -7.48 20.23 8.90
CA VAL A 50 -8.39 19.85 9.99
C VAL A 50 -8.62 21.05 10.89
N VAL A 51 -9.87 21.52 10.95
CA VAL A 51 -10.27 22.57 11.87
C VAL A 51 -10.59 21.97 13.24
N THR A 52 -9.67 22.14 14.16
CA THR A 52 -9.87 21.68 15.54
C THR A 52 -10.44 22.81 16.38
N ARG A 53 -11.66 22.64 16.90
CA ARG A 53 -12.23 23.51 17.92
C ARG A 53 -11.87 22.96 19.28
N SER A 54 -10.89 23.56 19.92
CA SER A 54 -10.50 23.21 21.28
C SER A 54 -11.34 24.07 22.24
N ASN A 55 -12.57 23.64 22.55
CA ASN A 55 -13.32 24.22 23.65
C ASN A 55 -13.19 23.29 24.86
N PRO A 56 -12.39 23.63 25.86
CA PRO A 56 -12.23 22.82 27.07
C PRO A 56 -13.50 22.62 27.87
N PHE A 57 -14.53 23.47 27.64
CA PHE A 57 -15.81 23.47 28.35
C PHE A 57 -16.99 23.66 27.39
N PRO A 58 -17.34 22.66 26.57
CA PRO A 58 -18.32 22.79 25.49
C PRO A 58 -19.75 23.16 25.98
N ASN A 59 -20.04 22.91 27.26
CA ASN A 59 -21.38 23.16 27.84
C ASN A 59 -21.41 24.31 28.86
N PHE A 60 -20.31 25.06 29.01
CA PHE A 60 -20.23 26.15 29.98
C PHE A 60 -20.36 27.52 29.29
N GLN A 61 -21.43 28.24 29.59
CA GLN A 61 -21.62 29.63 29.14
C GLN A 61 -21.24 30.57 30.26
N PHE A 62 -20.20 31.38 30.05
CA PHE A 62 -19.84 32.42 31.00
C PHE A 62 -20.84 33.59 30.92
N PRO A 63 -21.19 34.21 32.07
CA PRO A 63 -22.04 35.40 32.09
C PRO A 63 -21.41 36.52 31.23
N PRO A 64 -22.25 37.36 30.56
CA PRO A 64 -21.76 38.51 29.82
C PRO A 64 -20.94 39.46 30.71
N GLY A 65 -19.73 39.85 30.27
CA GLY A 65 -18.85 40.72 31.02
C GLY A 65 -17.93 40.02 32.02
N SER A 66 -17.88 38.70 32.06
CA SER A 66 -16.92 37.96 32.88
C SER A 66 -15.51 38.10 32.33
N PRO A 67 -14.51 38.50 33.15
CA PRO A 67 -13.09 38.51 32.71
C PRO A 67 -12.61 37.17 32.22
N PHE A 68 -13.19 36.09 32.72
CA PHE A 68 -12.88 34.71 32.27
C PHE A 68 -13.49 34.38 30.90
N GLY A 69 -14.64 34.99 30.53
CA GLY A 69 -15.31 34.78 29.26
C GLY A 69 -14.43 35.22 28.08
N ASP A 70 -13.74 36.34 28.21
CA ASP A 70 -12.89 36.87 27.15
C ASP A 70 -11.58 36.04 27.02
N MET A 71 -11.03 35.59 28.12
CA MET A 71 -9.87 34.68 28.13
C MET A 71 -10.23 33.32 27.48
N PHE A 72 -11.42 32.78 27.73
CA PHE A 72 -11.85 31.50 27.16
C PHE A 72 -12.37 31.61 25.73
N LYS A 73 -12.75 32.79 25.25
CA LYS A 73 -13.04 33.01 23.81
C LYS A 73 -11.76 32.77 22.96
N GLU A 74 -10.61 33.14 23.48
CA GLU A 74 -9.33 32.96 22.80
C GLU A 74 -8.95 31.49 22.68
N PHE A 75 -9.32 30.64 23.65
CA PHE A 75 -9.16 29.19 23.59
C PHE A 75 -10.18 28.49 22.67
N GLY A 76 -11.30 29.11 22.37
CA GLY A 76 -12.38 28.61 21.51
C GLY A 76 -12.20 28.96 20.03
N THR A 77 -11.13 29.66 19.64
CA THR A 77 -10.87 29.99 18.24
C THR A 77 -10.53 28.72 17.48
N PRO A 78 -11.21 28.47 16.32
CA PRO A 78 -10.88 27.35 15.46
C PRO A 78 -9.42 27.44 15.03
N GLN A 79 -8.62 26.43 15.34
CA GLN A 79 -7.26 26.32 14.83
C GLN A 79 -7.25 25.37 13.63
N GLU A 80 -6.82 25.91 12.51
CA GLU A 80 -6.55 25.10 11.33
C GLU A 80 -5.19 24.40 11.50
N ARG A 81 -5.20 23.09 11.38
CA ARG A 81 -3.99 22.27 11.38
C ARG A 81 -3.94 21.44 10.11
N GLN A 82 -2.80 21.46 9.46
CA GLN A 82 -2.54 20.51 8.38
C GLN A 82 -2.25 19.13 8.96
N SER A 83 -3.03 18.16 8.53
CA SER A 83 -2.81 16.74 8.79
C SER A 83 -2.31 16.09 7.51
N SER A 84 -1.33 15.20 7.64
CA SER A 84 -0.80 14.44 6.51
C SER A 84 -1.03 12.97 6.77
N ALA A 85 -1.46 12.24 5.75
CA ALA A 85 -1.51 10.79 5.75
C ALA A 85 -0.51 10.24 4.71
N LEU A 86 -0.05 9.02 4.98
CA LEU A 86 0.85 8.28 4.10
C LEU A 86 0.22 6.95 3.74
N GLY A 87 0.35 6.58 2.48
CA GLY A 87 -0.12 5.31 1.96
C GLY A 87 0.76 4.81 0.83
N SER A 88 0.38 3.68 0.28
CA SER A 88 1.04 3.07 -0.87
C SER A 88 0.04 2.80 -1.98
N GLY A 89 0.54 2.69 -3.19
CA GLY A 89 -0.23 2.33 -4.36
C GLY A 89 0.65 1.69 -5.42
N PHE A 90 0.07 1.36 -6.53
CA PHE A 90 0.81 0.84 -7.68
C PHE A 90 0.27 1.36 -9.00
N ILE A 91 1.19 1.57 -9.93
CA ILE A 91 0.89 2.08 -11.27
C ILE A 91 0.36 0.92 -12.11
N ILE A 92 -0.79 1.12 -12.79
CA ILE A 92 -1.43 0.10 -13.63
C ILE A 92 -1.42 0.45 -15.13
N ASP A 93 -1.05 1.68 -15.47
CA ASP A 93 -0.98 2.13 -16.86
C ASP A 93 0.25 3.03 -17.07
N LYS A 94 0.86 2.93 -18.25
CA LYS A 94 2.04 3.72 -18.63
C LYS A 94 1.84 5.23 -18.59
N ASN A 95 0.61 5.70 -18.61
CA ASN A 95 0.31 7.12 -18.53
C ASN A 95 0.12 7.60 -17.09
N GLY A 96 0.40 6.77 -16.07
CA GLY A 96 0.38 7.15 -14.66
C GLY A 96 -0.99 7.03 -14.01
N ILE A 97 -1.73 5.97 -14.33
CA ILE A 97 -2.90 5.57 -13.54
C ILE A 97 -2.39 4.74 -12.36
N VAL A 98 -2.80 5.12 -11.16
CA VAL A 98 -2.40 4.50 -9.89
C VAL A 98 -3.62 3.97 -9.17
N VAL A 99 -3.52 2.77 -8.61
CA VAL A 99 -4.52 2.20 -7.70
C VAL A 99 -4.00 2.29 -6.28
N THR A 100 -4.84 2.71 -5.36
CA THR A 100 -4.60 2.79 -3.92
C THR A 100 -5.88 2.52 -3.15
N ASN A 101 -5.83 2.63 -1.82
CA ASN A 101 -7.02 2.51 -0.99
C ASN A 101 -7.77 3.85 -0.86
N ASN A 102 -9.08 3.78 -0.75
CA ASN A 102 -9.90 4.97 -0.58
C ASN A 102 -9.57 5.71 0.72
N HIS A 103 -9.37 5.01 1.82
CA HIS A 103 -9.06 5.65 3.11
C HIS A 103 -7.73 6.43 3.09
N VAL A 104 -6.82 6.18 2.14
CA VAL A 104 -5.57 6.94 1.98
C VAL A 104 -5.84 8.34 1.45
N ILE A 105 -6.87 8.50 0.62
CA ILE A 105 -7.16 9.75 -0.09
C ILE A 105 -8.43 10.44 0.42
N ASP A 106 -9.12 9.84 1.37
CA ASP A 106 -10.37 10.39 1.91
C ASP A 106 -10.14 11.71 2.62
N GLY A 107 -10.90 12.74 2.23
CA GLY A 107 -10.73 14.11 2.74
C GLY A 107 -9.45 14.82 2.30
N ALA A 108 -8.65 14.26 1.40
CA ALA A 108 -7.41 14.88 0.93
C ALA A 108 -7.67 16.13 0.06
N GLU A 109 -7.00 17.23 0.39
CA GLU A 109 -6.96 18.45 -0.43
C GLU A 109 -5.89 18.35 -1.50
N ASP A 110 -4.70 17.84 -1.12
CA ASP A 110 -3.60 17.61 -2.02
C ASP A 110 -3.14 16.15 -1.96
N ILE A 111 -2.81 15.60 -3.12
CA ILE A 111 -2.29 14.24 -3.28
C ILE A 111 -0.99 14.28 -4.05
N VAL A 112 0.08 13.79 -3.43
CA VAL A 112 1.41 13.68 -4.02
C VAL A 112 1.80 12.22 -4.12
N VAL A 113 2.13 11.77 -5.33
CA VAL A 113 2.61 10.43 -5.62
C VAL A 113 4.12 10.46 -5.81
N GLN A 114 4.85 9.69 -5.03
CA GLN A 114 6.30 9.55 -5.13
C GLN A 114 6.65 8.21 -5.77
N VAL A 115 7.37 8.28 -6.89
CA VAL A 115 7.78 7.12 -7.70
C VAL A 115 9.27 6.86 -7.46
N ASN A 116 9.67 5.60 -7.28
CA ASN A 116 11.05 5.17 -7.04
C ASN A 116 11.77 5.88 -5.87
N GLY A 117 11.03 6.38 -4.90
CA GLY A 117 11.62 7.09 -3.76
C GLY A 117 12.19 8.48 -4.07
N GLU A 118 12.19 8.93 -5.33
CA GLU A 118 12.86 10.17 -5.74
C GLU A 118 11.90 11.20 -6.33
N LYS A 119 11.18 10.83 -7.39
CA LYS A 119 10.32 11.78 -8.14
C LYS A 119 8.95 11.90 -7.51
N LYS A 120 8.54 13.15 -7.27
CA LYS A 120 7.21 13.51 -6.74
C LYS A 120 6.36 14.14 -7.81
N PHE A 121 5.11 13.75 -7.89
CA PHE A 121 4.13 14.25 -8.84
C PHE A 121 2.81 14.53 -8.11
N ASN A 122 2.16 15.60 -8.49
CA ASN A 122 0.77 15.81 -8.08
C ASN A 122 -0.12 14.79 -8.79
N ALA A 123 -1.18 14.37 -8.11
CA ALA A 123 -2.15 13.44 -8.66
C ALA A 123 -3.59 13.90 -8.38
N LYS A 124 -4.50 13.47 -9.21
CA LYS A 124 -5.94 13.75 -9.10
C LYS A 124 -6.71 12.45 -8.95
N VAL A 125 -7.72 12.46 -8.11
CA VAL A 125 -8.66 11.34 -8.00
C VAL A 125 -9.52 11.29 -9.26
N ILE A 126 -9.53 10.13 -9.94
CA ILE A 126 -10.39 9.88 -11.10
C ILE A 126 -11.53 8.89 -10.81
N GLY A 127 -11.46 8.21 -9.67
CA GLY A 127 -12.50 7.35 -9.16
C GLY A 127 -12.18 6.89 -7.75
N ALA A 128 -13.22 6.68 -6.94
CA ALA A 128 -13.10 6.14 -5.59
C ALA A 128 -14.37 5.35 -5.23
N ASP A 129 -14.19 4.24 -4.55
CA ASP A 129 -15.27 3.42 -4.01
C ASP A 129 -14.99 3.12 -2.53
N PRO A 130 -15.68 3.81 -1.61
CA PRO A 130 -15.53 3.58 -0.18
C PRO A 130 -15.94 2.18 0.28
N LEU A 131 -16.83 1.50 -0.45
CA LEU A 131 -17.30 0.16 -0.05
C LEU A 131 -16.25 -0.91 -0.27
N SER A 132 -15.51 -0.83 -1.38
CA SER A 132 -14.39 -1.74 -1.69
C SER A 132 -13.06 -1.22 -1.16
N ASP A 133 -13.02 0.00 -0.60
CA ASP A 133 -11.81 0.72 -0.18
C ASP A 133 -10.79 0.86 -1.33
N ILE A 134 -11.26 1.12 -2.54
CA ILE A 134 -10.40 1.30 -3.71
C ILE A 134 -10.50 2.74 -4.22
N ALA A 135 -9.36 3.34 -4.54
CA ALA A 135 -9.28 4.61 -5.24
C ALA A 135 -8.34 4.52 -6.44
N VAL A 136 -8.65 5.30 -7.48
CA VAL A 136 -7.86 5.40 -8.70
C VAL A 136 -7.43 6.85 -8.88
N LEU A 137 -6.12 7.04 -9.03
CA LEU A 137 -5.50 8.34 -9.21
C LEU A 137 -4.89 8.47 -10.61
N LYS A 138 -4.80 9.70 -11.08
CA LYS A 138 -4.05 10.07 -12.28
C LYS A 138 -2.90 10.98 -11.90
N ILE A 139 -1.68 10.54 -12.14
CA ILE A 139 -0.47 11.36 -12.00
C ILE A 139 -0.50 12.47 -13.06
N ASP A 140 -0.28 13.70 -12.62
CA ASP A 140 -0.19 14.87 -13.51
C ASP A 140 1.22 14.99 -14.08
N SER A 141 1.49 14.22 -15.13
CA SER A 141 2.78 14.18 -15.81
C SER A 141 2.63 13.62 -17.23
N ASN A 142 3.54 14.05 -18.10
CA ASN A 142 3.73 13.51 -19.45
C ASN A 142 4.78 12.39 -19.50
N GLU A 143 5.40 12.04 -18.38
CA GLU A 143 6.36 10.95 -18.31
C GLU A 143 5.65 9.61 -18.54
N LYS A 144 6.43 8.61 -18.95
CA LYS A 144 5.96 7.23 -19.07
C LYS A 144 6.42 6.43 -17.86
N PHE A 145 5.51 5.68 -17.31
CA PHE A 145 5.71 4.88 -16.11
C PHE A 145 5.74 3.39 -16.46
N LEU A 146 6.35 2.60 -15.58
CA LEU A 146 6.33 1.14 -15.68
C LEU A 146 5.10 0.62 -14.92
N PRO A 147 4.09 0.02 -15.59
CA PRO A 147 2.93 -0.49 -14.89
C PRO A 147 3.18 -1.89 -14.31
N ALA A 148 2.58 -2.17 -13.15
CA ALA A 148 2.42 -3.51 -12.65
C ALA A 148 1.43 -4.30 -13.52
N LYS A 149 1.62 -5.61 -13.57
CA LYS A 149 0.69 -6.52 -14.26
C LYS A 149 -0.25 -7.14 -13.23
N PHE A 150 -1.53 -7.17 -13.54
CA PHE A 150 -2.49 -7.91 -12.73
C PHE A 150 -2.26 -9.42 -12.86
N GLY A 151 -2.35 -10.12 -11.73
CA GLY A 151 -2.42 -11.57 -11.69
C GLY A 151 -3.85 -12.05 -11.90
N ASP A 152 -4.01 -13.36 -11.99
CA ASP A 152 -5.30 -14.05 -12.06
C ASP A 152 -5.57 -14.66 -10.66
N SER A 153 -6.41 -14.00 -9.87
CA SER A 153 -6.72 -14.41 -8.51
C SER A 153 -7.50 -15.75 -8.46
N ASP A 154 -8.20 -16.11 -9.53
CA ASP A 154 -8.94 -17.38 -9.59
C ASP A 154 -7.99 -18.59 -9.67
N LYS A 155 -6.74 -18.37 -10.08
CA LYS A 155 -5.68 -19.38 -10.11
C LYS A 155 -4.80 -19.43 -8.88
N ALA A 156 -4.93 -18.44 -8.01
CA ALA A 156 -4.15 -18.37 -6.76
C ALA A 156 -4.61 -19.45 -5.78
N ARG A 157 -3.67 -20.14 -5.15
CA ARG A 157 -3.96 -21.18 -4.15
C ARG A 157 -3.45 -20.73 -2.78
N ILE A 158 -4.10 -21.19 -1.72
CA ILE A 158 -3.61 -20.97 -0.35
C ILE A 158 -2.23 -21.61 -0.21
N GLY A 159 -1.24 -20.78 0.16
CA GLY A 159 0.15 -21.21 0.32
C GLY A 159 1.05 -20.98 -0.92
N ASP A 160 0.53 -20.42 -2.00
CA ASP A 160 1.35 -19.92 -3.10
C ASP A 160 2.09 -18.63 -2.68
N TRP A 161 3.30 -18.43 -3.20
CA TRP A 161 4.11 -17.22 -3.06
C TRP A 161 4.50 -16.65 -4.43
#